data_ac042e68befdf21c8cc99027d7e1670f
#
_entry.id   ac042e68befdf21c8cc99027d7e1670f
#
_cell.length_a   1.000
_cell.length_b   1.000
_cell.length_c   1.000
_cell.angle_alpha   90.00
_cell.angle_beta   90.00
_cell.angle_gamma   90.00
#
_symmetry.space_group_name_H-M   'P 1'
#
loop_
_entity.id
_entity.type
_entity.pdbx_description
1 polymer ?
#
loop_
_entity_poly.entity_id
_entity_poly.type
_entity_poly.pdbx_seq_one_letter_code
_entity_poly.pdbx_strand_id
1 'polypeptide(L)'
;MGMNGPMTSGVLFAIVIALLLVAIVYGLVKRSRSARGNRTGIEGPNTVAQWTEGETTRLLSSAEVPGLYLLRPRFLSKSETMVFLLLRAAFPRHEIFARIRLADVLQVKIGPQGMERLRAFRKIANQHVGFVVCDRDMTIVAIVDSKEPDQVINPRDQKLEIIKQRCLQAAQVKYLCVYPPQLPRYRELREQVLGPAADLM
;
A
#
# COMPACT_ATOMS: atom_id res chain seq x y z
N MET A 1 -0.29 -76.78 -40.39
CA MET A 1 -0.57 -76.70 -38.98
C MET A 1 0.23 -75.51 -38.40
N GLY A 2 -0.35 -74.36 -38.29
CA GLY A 2 0.30 -73.13 -37.78
C GLY A 2 -0.65 -72.49 -36.84
N MET A 3 -0.37 -72.58 -35.55
CA MET A 3 -1.05 -71.87 -34.47
C MET A 3 -0.36 -70.51 -34.31
N ASN A 4 -0.90 -69.47 -34.90
CA ASN A 4 -0.57 -68.11 -34.50
C ASN A 4 -1.68 -67.60 -33.60
N GLY A 5 -1.40 -67.64 -32.30
CA GLY A 5 -2.34 -67.27 -31.24
C GLY A 5 -2.52 -65.74 -31.11
N PRO A 6 -3.57 -65.33 -30.47
CA PRO A 6 -3.99 -63.89 -30.33
C PRO A 6 -3.16 -63.07 -29.36
N MET A 7 -1.88 -63.45 -29.09
CA MET A 7 -1.04 -62.74 -28.09
C MET A 7 -0.47 -61.40 -28.60
N THR A 8 -0.50 -61.15 -29.91
CA THR A 8 0.11 -59.90 -30.47
C THR A 8 -0.78 -58.67 -30.32
N SER A 9 -2.09 -58.85 -30.25
CA SER A 9 -3.05 -57.73 -30.13
C SER A 9 -3.01 -57.05 -28.77
N GLY A 10 -2.87 -57.85 -27.68
CA GLY A 10 -2.80 -57.30 -26.33
C GLY A 10 -1.55 -56.49 -26.04
N VAL A 11 -0.41 -56.95 -26.60
CA VAL A 11 0.89 -56.24 -26.43
C VAL A 11 0.87 -54.94 -27.21
N LEU A 12 0.32 -54.88 -28.41
CA LEU A 12 0.17 -53.68 -29.21
C LEU A 12 -0.73 -52.66 -28.50
N PHE A 13 -1.84 -53.12 -27.91
CA PHE A 13 -2.77 -52.25 -27.17
C PHE A 13 -2.12 -51.65 -25.90
N ALA A 14 -1.34 -52.43 -25.17
CA ALA A 14 -0.58 -51.97 -24.03
C ALA A 14 0.47 -50.91 -24.41
N ILE A 15 1.18 -51.07 -25.52
CA ILE A 15 2.17 -50.12 -26.05
C ILE A 15 1.49 -48.80 -26.43
N VAL A 16 0.34 -48.84 -27.09
CA VAL A 16 -0.41 -47.64 -27.47
C VAL A 16 -0.89 -46.85 -26.23
N ILE A 17 -1.40 -47.53 -25.23
CA ILE A 17 -1.80 -46.89 -23.97
C ILE A 17 -0.60 -46.26 -23.26
N ALA A 18 0.53 -46.93 -23.19
CA ALA A 18 1.75 -46.41 -22.61
C ALA A 18 2.24 -45.15 -23.33
N LEU A 19 2.22 -45.13 -24.66
CA LEU A 19 2.59 -43.95 -25.45
C LEU A 19 1.62 -42.78 -25.25
N LEU A 20 0.32 -43.05 -25.15
CA LEU A 20 -0.68 -42.02 -24.83
C LEU A 20 -0.47 -41.41 -23.43
N LEU A 21 -0.18 -42.22 -22.44
CA LEU A 21 0.11 -41.75 -21.09
C LEU A 21 1.38 -40.88 -21.05
N VAL A 22 2.44 -41.30 -21.77
CA VAL A 22 3.68 -40.51 -21.91
C VAL A 22 3.40 -39.17 -22.60
N ALA A 23 2.58 -39.16 -23.65
CA ALA A 23 2.22 -37.95 -24.37
C ALA A 23 1.40 -36.98 -23.47
N ILE A 24 0.47 -37.52 -22.68
CA ILE A 24 -0.32 -36.73 -21.71
C ILE A 24 0.59 -36.12 -20.64
N VAL A 25 1.47 -36.94 -20.05
CA VAL A 25 2.42 -36.45 -19.00
C VAL A 25 3.36 -35.39 -19.60
N TYR A 26 3.89 -35.63 -20.83
CA TYR A 26 4.71 -34.66 -21.51
C TYR A 26 3.97 -33.37 -21.81
N GLY A 27 2.71 -33.44 -22.25
CA GLY A 27 1.83 -32.27 -22.45
C GLY A 27 1.58 -31.50 -21.19
N LEU A 28 1.32 -32.17 -20.05
CA LEU A 28 1.12 -31.56 -18.73
C LEU A 28 2.41 -30.91 -18.22
N VAL A 29 3.56 -31.57 -18.38
CA VAL A 29 4.87 -30.99 -18.00
C VAL A 29 5.24 -29.81 -18.87
N LYS A 30 5.00 -29.86 -20.18
CA LYS A 30 5.21 -28.75 -21.09
C LYS A 30 4.30 -27.56 -20.77
N ARG A 31 3.02 -27.83 -20.46
CA ARG A 31 2.06 -26.80 -20.04
C ARG A 31 2.45 -26.18 -18.69
N SER A 32 2.95 -26.98 -17.76
CA SER A 32 3.48 -26.51 -16.46
C SER A 32 4.76 -25.68 -16.64
N ARG A 33 5.64 -26.05 -17.58
CA ARG A 33 6.85 -25.27 -17.88
C ARG A 33 6.54 -23.96 -18.62
N SER A 34 5.54 -23.95 -19.50
CA SER A 34 5.11 -22.72 -20.19
C SER A 34 4.41 -21.75 -19.22
N ALA A 35 3.71 -22.26 -18.21
CA ALA A 35 3.14 -21.43 -17.14
C ALA A 35 4.19 -20.92 -16.15
N ARG A 36 5.40 -21.50 -16.13
CA ARG A 36 6.50 -21.10 -15.25
C ARG A 36 7.45 -20.08 -15.86
N GLY A 37 7.35 -19.86 -17.19
CA GLY A 37 8.24 -18.98 -17.97
C GLY A 37 7.82 -17.51 -17.99
N ASN A 38 6.69 -17.12 -17.37
CA ASN A 38 6.27 -15.72 -17.30
C ASN A 38 5.97 -15.28 -15.87
N ARG A 39 6.72 -15.80 -14.90
CA ARG A 39 6.91 -15.14 -13.60
C ARG A 39 8.10 -14.21 -13.75
N THR A 40 7.90 -13.10 -14.45
CA THR A 40 8.68 -11.90 -14.18
C THR A 40 8.58 -11.68 -12.69
N GLY A 41 9.71 -11.81 -12.00
CA GLY A 41 9.82 -11.55 -10.60
C GLY A 41 9.18 -10.20 -10.32
N ILE A 42 8.23 -10.18 -9.40
CA ILE A 42 7.87 -8.96 -8.71
C ILE A 42 9.07 -8.72 -7.81
N GLU A 43 10.12 -8.16 -8.40
CA GLU A 43 11.16 -7.50 -7.63
C GLU A 43 10.48 -6.41 -6.82
N GLY A 44 10.86 -6.28 -5.56
CA GLY A 44 10.29 -5.34 -4.63
C GLY A 44 10.34 -3.89 -5.13
N PRO A 45 9.79 -2.94 -4.40
CA PRO A 45 9.58 -1.54 -4.84
C PRO A 45 10.86 -0.75 -5.16
N ASN A 46 12.03 -1.39 -5.18
CA ASN A 46 13.31 -0.78 -5.52
C ASN A 46 13.77 -1.06 -6.96
N THR A 47 12.99 -1.73 -7.77
CA THR A 47 13.29 -1.77 -9.19
C THR A 47 12.93 -0.40 -9.75
N VAL A 48 13.94 0.41 -9.97
CA VAL A 48 13.84 1.57 -10.85
C VAL A 48 13.29 1.02 -12.15
N ALA A 49 12.03 1.32 -12.44
CA ALA A 49 11.39 0.91 -13.68
C ALA A 49 12.31 1.37 -14.81
N GLN A 50 12.90 0.43 -15.54
CA GLN A 50 13.67 0.76 -16.74
C GLN A 50 12.65 1.22 -17.78
N TRP A 51 12.42 2.53 -17.81
CA TRP A 51 11.62 3.16 -18.83
C TRP A 51 12.31 2.97 -20.17
N THR A 52 11.60 2.49 -21.17
CA THR A 52 12.14 2.50 -22.53
C THR A 52 12.31 3.95 -22.97
N GLU A 53 13.32 4.24 -23.79
CA GLU A 53 13.56 5.61 -24.28
C GLU A 53 12.30 6.25 -24.89
N GLY A 54 11.47 5.45 -25.57
CA GLY A 54 10.20 5.92 -26.13
C GLY A 54 9.15 6.29 -25.09
N GLU A 55 9.08 5.58 -23.95
CA GLU A 55 8.19 5.90 -22.84
C GLU A 55 8.66 7.12 -22.07
N THR A 56 9.97 7.22 -21.85
CA THR A 56 10.58 8.40 -21.21
C THR A 56 10.34 9.65 -22.07
N THR A 57 10.52 9.56 -23.39
CA THR A 57 10.27 10.68 -24.31
C THR A 57 8.80 11.10 -24.31
N ARG A 58 7.84 10.14 -24.28
CA ARG A 58 6.40 10.46 -24.19
C ARG A 58 6.04 11.12 -22.88
N LEU A 59 6.59 10.65 -21.76
CA LEU A 59 6.34 11.24 -20.44
C LEU A 59 6.93 12.65 -20.34
N LEU A 60 8.14 12.85 -20.86
CA LEU A 60 8.77 14.18 -20.90
C LEU A 60 7.97 15.13 -21.81
N SER A 61 7.57 14.71 -23.00
CA SER A 61 6.79 15.56 -23.91
C SER A 61 5.43 15.96 -23.33
N SER A 62 4.79 15.10 -22.53
CA SER A 62 3.56 15.45 -21.84
C SER A 62 3.76 16.40 -20.65
N ALA A 63 4.93 16.36 -20.01
CA ALA A 63 5.27 17.26 -18.90
C ALA A 63 5.66 18.67 -19.38
N GLU A 64 6.09 18.82 -20.63
CA GLU A 64 6.53 20.09 -21.22
C GLU A 64 5.40 20.95 -21.82
N VAL A 65 4.13 20.54 -21.64
CA VAL A 65 2.99 21.35 -22.12
C VAL A 65 2.86 22.61 -21.25
N PRO A 66 3.13 23.81 -21.79
CA PRO A 66 3.01 25.04 -21.04
C PRO A 66 1.59 25.23 -20.49
N GLY A 67 1.48 25.51 -19.20
CA GLY A 67 0.19 25.74 -18.55
C GLY A 67 -0.58 24.48 -18.14
N LEU A 68 -0.04 23.26 -18.37
CA LEU A 68 -0.68 22.03 -17.92
C LEU A 68 -0.65 21.89 -16.38
N TYR A 69 0.39 22.41 -15.74
CA TYR A 69 0.56 22.38 -14.30
C TYR A 69 0.57 23.79 -13.73
N LEU A 70 -0.25 23.99 -12.70
CA LEU A 70 -0.29 25.24 -11.95
C LEU A 70 0.07 24.95 -10.48
N LEU A 71 0.91 25.78 -9.92
CA LEU A 71 1.21 25.71 -8.49
C LEU A 71 -0.05 26.01 -7.68
N ARG A 72 -0.36 25.15 -6.71
CA ARG A 72 -1.45 25.42 -5.77
C ARG A 72 -1.11 26.67 -4.95
N PRO A 73 -2.05 27.61 -4.79
CA PRO A 73 -1.79 28.85 -4.04
C PRO A 73 -1.53 28.60 -2.55
N ARG A 74 -2.00 27.45 -2.03
CA ARG A 74 -1.77 27.03 -0.64
C ARG A 74 -1.59 25.52 -0.57
N PHE A 75 -0.60 25.08 0.19
CA PHE A 75 -0.36 23.68 0.46
C PHE A 75 -1.40 23.09 1.41
N LEU A 76 -1.70 23.81 2.52
CA LEU A 76 -2.71 23.44 3.50
C LEU A 76 -3.96 24.33 3.38
N SER A 77 -5.12 23.78 3.68
CA SER A 77 -6.35 24.56 3.88
C SER A 77 -6.25 25.44 5.13
N LYS A 78 -7.20 26.34 5.35
CA LYS A 78 -7.24 27.18 6.56
C LYS A 78 -7.36 26.31 7.82
N SER A 79 -8.24 25.32 7.80
CA SER A 79 -8.46 24.38 8.91
C SER A 79 -7.21 23.55 9.20
N GLU A 80 -6.59 22.97 8.17
CA GLU A 80 -5.33 22.22 8.30
C GLU A 80 -4.19 23.12 8.81
N THR A 81 -4.14 24.38 8.40
CA THR A 81 -3.12 25.34 8.90
C THR A 81 -3.28 25.60 10.39
N MET A 82 -4.52 25.75 10.89
CA MET A 82 -4.77 25.90 12.33
C MET A 82 -4.31 24.67 13.12
N VAL A 83 -4.62 23.47 12.64
CA VAL A 83 -4.17 22.22 13.28
C VAL A 83 -2.64 22.10 13.23
N PHE A 84 -2.00 22.45 12.13
CA PHE A 84 -0.55 22.46 12.01
C PHE A 84 0.11 23.39 13.03
N LEU A 85 -0.40 24.61 13.19
CA LEU A 85 0.12 25.57 14.16
C LEU A 85 -0.10 25.09 15.61
N LEU A 86 -1.25 24.48 15.90
CA LEU A 86 -1.53 23.86 17.19
C LEU A 86 -0.52 22.74 17.49
N LEU A 87 -0.28 21.85 16.53
CA LEU A 87 0.70 20.76 16.67
C LEU A 87 2.12 21.30 16.90
N ARG A 88 2.53 22.32 16.16
CA ARG A 88 3.82 22.98 16.36
C ARG A 88 3.97 23.59 17.74
N ALA A 89 2.90 24.19 18.28
CA ALA A 89 2.89 24.75 19.62
C ALA A 89 2.87 23.67 20.72
N ALA A 90 2.12 22.58 20.50
CA ALA A 90 2.04 21.46 21.45
C ALA A 90 3.32 20.63 21.50
N PHE A 91 4.02 20.49 20.37
CA PHE A 91 5.19 19.62 20.22
C PHE A 91 6.44 20.38 19.72
N PRO A 92 6.99 21.33 20.49
CA PRO A 92 8.08 22.20 20.03
C PRO A 92 9.42 21.47 19.78
N ARG A 93 9.54 20.24 20.31
CA ARG A 93 10.74 19.39 20.14
C ARG A 93 10.54 18.25 19.16
N HIS A 94 9.43 18.23 18.43
CA HIS A 94 9.06 17.18 17.48
C HIS A 94 8.96 17.77 16.09
N GLU A 95 9.14 16.91 15.09
CA GLU A 95 8.95 17.25 13.69
C GLU A 95 7.52 16.93 13.27
N ILE A 96 6.90 17.84 12.51
CA ILE A 96 5.52 17.72 12.06
C ILE A 96 5.51 17.66 10.53
N PHE A 97 5.05 16.54 10.00
CA PHE A 97 4.89 16.33 8.57
C PHE A 97 3.41 16.35 8.21
N ALA A 98 3.08 17.01 7.11
CA ALA A 98 1.70 17.15 6.66
C ALA A 98 1.44 16.35 5.39
N ARG A 99 0.23 15.79 5.25
CA ARG A 99 -0.26 15.08 4.05
C ARG A 99 0.61 13.92 3.62
N ILE A 100 1.01 13.09 4.57
CA ILE A 100 1.84 11.90 4.32
C ILE A 100 0.96 10.74 3.86
N ARG A 101 1.42 9.99 2.88
CA ARG A 101 0.72 8.77 2.45
C ARG A 101 0.78 7.72 3.55
N LEU A 102 -0.31 7.00 3.73
CA LEU A 102 -0.37 5.93 4.73
C LEU A 102 0.64 4.81 4.45
N ALA A 103 0.99 4.59 3.19
CA ALA A 103 2.01 3.62 2.78
C ALA A 103 3.46 4.04 3.12
N ASP A 104 3.70 5.33 3.38
CA ASP A 104 5.01 5.83 3.83
C ASP A 104 5.15 5.73 5.37
N VAL A 105 4.02 5.53 6.07
CA VAL A 105 3.94 5.37 7.53
C VAL A 105 3.84 3.90 7.94
N LEU A 106 3.08 3.09 7.18
CA LEU A 106 2.79 1.70 7.48
C LEU A 106 3.46 0.77 6.48
N GLN A 107 4.07 -0.28 7.00
CA GLN A 107 4.64 -1.35 6.18
C GLN A 107 3.80 -2.62 6.32
N VAL A 108 3.53 -3.30 5.20
CA VAL A 108 2.90 -4.62 5.24
C VAL A 108 3.93 -5.63 5.77
N LYS A 109 3.58 -6.33 6.88
CA LYS A 109 4.45 -7.34 7.50
C LYS A 109 4.93 -8.38 6.49
N ILE A 110 6.14 -8.87 6.70
CA ILE A 110 6.68 -10.04 5.99
C ILE A 110 5.90 -11.26 6.48
N GLY A 111 5.31 -12.01 5.57
CA GLY A 111 4.49 -13.18 5.88
C GLY A 111 3.46 -13.42 4.80
N PRO A 112 2.46 -12.54 4.63
CA PRO A 112 1.57 -12.62 3.49
C PRO A 112 2.36 -12.51 2.18
N GLN A 113 2.20 -13.49 1.30
CA GLN A 113 2.86 -13.49 0.00
C GLN A 113 1.84 -13.32 -1.13
N GLY A 114 2.31 -12.91 -2.30
CA GLY A 114 1.50 -12.82 -3.49
C GLY A 114 0.30 -11.88 -3.37
N MET A 115 -0.90 -12.41 -3.63
CA MET A 115 -2.13 -11.61 -3.71
C MET A 115 -2.58 -11.02 -2.36
N GLU A 116 -2.28 -11.66 -1.23
CA GLU A 116 -2.65 -11.14 0.09
C GLU A 116 -1.85 -9.89 0.43
N ARG A 117 -0.54 -9.91 0.19
CA ARG A 117 0.32 -8.74 0.38
C ARG A 117 -0.13 -7.58 -0.51
N LEU A 118 -0.45 -7.86 -1.77
CA LEU A 118 -0.94 -6.85 -2.70
C LEU A 118 -2.27 -6.26 -2.23
N ARG A 119 -3.22 -7.09 -1.75
CA ARG A 119 -4.49 -6.62 -1.19
C ARG A 119 -4.29 -5.77 0.06
N ALA A 120 -3.39 -6.16 0.95
CA ALA A 120 -3.06 -5.38 2.14
C ALA A 120 -2.43 -4.03 1.76
N PHE A 121 -1.47 -4.02 0.84
CA PHE A 121 -0.84 -2.79 0.34
C PHE A 121 -1.84 -1.84 -0.32
N ARG A 122 -2.74 -2.34 -1.17
CA ARG A 122 -3.78 -1.53 -1.83
C ARG A 122 -4.70 -0.80 -0.85
N LYS A 123 -4.86 -1.29 0.38
CA LYS A 123 -5.67 -0.62 1.41
C LYS A 123 -5.03 0.66 1.91
N ILE A 124 -3.72 0.76 1.88
CA ILE A 124 -2.95 1.90 2.40
C ILE A 124 -2.35 2.79 1.31
N ALA A 125 -2.15 2.27 0.09
CA ALA A 125 -1.38 2.91 -0.97
C ALA A 125 -1.89 4.30 -1.39
N ASN A 126 -3.23 4.47 -1.46
CA ASN A 126 -3.86 5.69 -1.94
C ASN A 126 -4.51 6.52 -0.82
N GLN A 127 -4.22 6.18 0.43
CA GLN A 127 -4.73 6.92 1.58
C GLN A 127 -3.64 7.85 2.13
N HIS A 128 -4.09 8.95 2.72
CA HIS A 128 -3.23 9.94 3.35
C HIS A 128 -3.68 10.16 4.79
N VAL A 129 -2.72 10.52 5.62
CA VAL A 129 -2.96 11.06 6.96
C VAL A 129 -2.69 12.55 6.96
N GLY A 130 -3.41 13.28 7.78
CA GLY A 130 -3.29 14.74 7.86
C GLY A 130 -1.91 15.16 8.32
N PHE A 131 -1.50 14.66 9.49
CA PHE A 131 -0.23 15.01 10.10
C PHE A 131 0.42 13.80 10.77
N VAL A 132 1.74 13.74 10.70
CA VAL A 132 2.58 12.77 11.41
C VAL A 132 3.48 13.54 12.36
N VAL A 133 3.46 13.19 13.64
CA VAL A 133 4.32 13.74 14.67
C VAL A 133 5.45 12.77 14.91
N CYS A 134 6.68 13.19 14.70
CA CYS A 134 7.89 12.40 14.93
C CYS A 134 8.73 13.03 16.03
N ASP A 135 9.48 12.22 16.75
CA ASP A 135 10.54 12.70 17.64
C ASP A 135 11.79 13.15 16.84
N ARG A 136 12.86 13.49 17.55
CA ARG A 136 14.11 13.95 16.93
C ARG A 136 14.82 12.89 16.10
N ASP A 137 14.58 11.62 16.41
CA ASP A 137 15.15 10.47 15.70
C ASP A 137 14.24 10.01 14.57
N MET A 138 13.23 10.83 14.20
CA MET A 138 12.22 10.54 13.18
C MET A 138 11.33 9.33 13.50
N THR A 139 11.27 8.90 14.77
CA THR A 139 10.34 7.87 15.20
C THR A 139 8.93 8.44 15.27
N ILE A 140 7.96 7.73 14.71
CA ILE A 140 6.56 8.17 14.69
C ILE A 140 5.98 8.06 16.10
N VAL A 141 5.59 9.19 16.67
CA VAL A 141 4.96 9.30 18.00
C VAL A 141 3.45 9.24 17.90
N ALA A 142 2.87 9.98 16.96
CA ALA A 142 1.43 10.00 16.74
C ALA A 142 1.07 10.41 15.31
N ILE A 143 -0.16 10.08 14.93
CA ILE A 143 -0.81 10.56 13.72
C ILE A 143 -2.04 11.36 14.11
N VAL A 144 -2.22 12.51 13.49
CA VAL A 144 -3.33 13.42 13.75
C VAL A 144 -4.03 13.76 12.43
N ASP A 145 -5.33 13.50 12.39
CA ASP A 145 -6.20 13.91 11.29
C ASP A 145 -7.08 15.08 11.70
N SER A 146 -7.36 15.94 10.74
CA SER A 146 -8.33 17.05 10.88
C SER A 146 -9.63 16.65 10.18
N LYS A 147 -10.75 16.76 10.88
CA LYS A 147 -12.09 16.51 10.32
C LYS A 147 -13.00 17.70 10.56
N GLU A 148 -13.73 18.09 9.55
CA GLU A 148 -14.80 19.08 9.71
C GLU A 148 -16.08 18.38 10.15
N PRO A 149 -16.77 18.85 11.21
CA PRO A 149 -17.95 18.17 11.77
C PRO A 149 -19.11 18.10 10.80
N ASP A 150 -19.24 19.10 9.92
CA ASP A 150 -20.36 19.23 8.98
C ASP A 150 -20.05 18.66 7.58
N GLN A 151 -18.90 18.01 7.40
CA GLN A 151 -18.55 17.42 6.13
C GLN A 151 -19.43 16.20 5.84
N VAL A 152 -20.31 16.32 4.86
CA VAL A 152 -21.05 15.17 4.33
C VAL A 152 -20.06 14.21 3.69
N ILE A 153 -19.72 13.17 4.43
CA ILE A 153 -18.80 12.13 3.96
C ILE A 153 -19.61 11.14 3.13
N ASN A 154 -19.23 10.94 1.87
CA ASN A 154 -19.89 9.93 1.06
C ASN A 154 -19.57 8.51 1.61
N PRO A 155 -20.41 7.49 1.34
CA PRO A 155 -20.22 6.14 1.91
C PRO A 155 -18.89 5.50 1.52
N ARG A 156 -18.30 5.88 0.38
CA ARG A 156 -16.99 5.39 -0.05
C ARG A 156 -15.87 5.95 0.83
N ASP A 157 -15.90 7.24 1.11
CA ASP A 157 -14.87 7.90 1.92
C ASP A 157 -14.99 7.48 3.37
N GLN A 158 -16.21 7.28 3.88
CA GLN A 158 -16.44 6.70 5.21
C GLN A 158 -15.81 5.31 5.33
N LYS A 159 -15.99 4.45 4.32
CA LYS A 159 -15.38 3.13 4.30
C LYS A 159 -13.85 3.20 4.28
N LEU A 160 -13.26 4.11 3.50
CA LEU A 160 -11.82 4.32 3.46
C LEU A 160 -11.28 4.80 4.80
N GLU A 161 -12.00 5.69 5.47
CA GLU A 161 -11.66 6.16 6.81
C GLU A 161 -11.63 5.04 7.85
N ILE A 162 -12.65 4.16 7.84
CA ILE A 162 -12.68 2.98 8.72
C ILE A 162 -11.50 2.06 8.44
N ILE A 163 -11.15 1.84 7.17
CA ILE A 163 -9.99 1.02 6.79
C ILE A 163 -8.70 1.64 7.32
N LYS A 164 -8.51 2.96 7.15
CA LYS A 164 -7.36 3.71 7.67
C LYS A 164 -7.21 3.53 9.17
N GLN A 165 -8.26 3.80 9.94
CA GLN A 165 -8.26 3.65 11.38
C GLN A 165 -7.90 2.22 11.83
N ARG A 166 -8.47 1.20 11.18
CA ARG A 166 -8.14 -0.20 11.48
C ARG A 166 -6.69 -0.56 11.16
N CYS A 167 -6.13 -0.03 10.07
CA CYS A 167 -4.73 -0.26 9.73
C CYS A 167 -3.79 0.38 10.77
N LEU A 168 -4.08 1.61 11.20
CA LEU A 168 -3.31 2.32 12.22
C LEU A 168 -3.42 1.63 13.59
N GLN A 169 -4.61 1.18 13.98
CA GLN A 169 -4.84 0.41 15.21
C GLN A 169 -4.07 -0.91 15.19
N ALA A 170 -4.09 -1.63 14.07
CA ALA A 170 -3.35 -2.89 13.92
C ALA A 170 -1.82 -2.70 14.00
N ALA A 171 -1.33 -1.53 13.61
CA ALA A 171 0.07 -1.14 13.73
C ALA A 171 0.41 -0.53 15.11
N GLN A 172 -0.57 -0.42 16.02
CA GLN A 172 -0.42 0.16 17.35
C GLN A 172 0.07 1.62 17.34
N VAL A 173 -0.21 2.35 16.24
CA VAL A 173 0.13 3.76 16.13
C VAL A 173 -0.93 4.59 16.84
N LYS A 174 -0.48 5.54 17.65
CA LYS A 174 -1.38 6.50 18.31
C LYS A 174 -2.05 7.40 17.26
N TYR A 175 -3.36 7.34 17.19
CA TYR A 175 -4.15 8.07 16.20
C TYR A 175 -5.17 8.97 16.90
N LEU A 176 -5.17 10.24 16.52
CA LEU A 176 -6.04 11.27 17.05
C LEU A 176 -6.79 11.94 15.91
N CYS A 177 -8.03 12.33 16.18
CA CYS A 177 -8.83 13.11 15.26
C CYS A 177 -9.19 14.43 15.95
N VAL A 178 -8.84 15.56 15.33
CA VAL A 178 -9.14 16.88 15.84
C VAL A 178 -10.17 17.58 14.95
N TYR A 179 -11.01 18.39 15.56
CA TYR A 179 -12.07 19.13 14.89
C TYR A 179 -11.74 20.63 14.94
N PRO A 180 -11.42 21.27 13.80
CA PRO A 180 -10.97 22.66 13.78
C PRO A 180 -11.86 23.68 14.51
N PRO A 181 -13.20 23.56 14.52
CA PRO A 181 -14.04 24.46 15.30
C PRO A 181 -13.90 24.29 16.83
N GLN A 182 -13.40 23.13 17.28
CA GLN A 182 -13.26 22.75 18.68
C GLN A 182 -11.86 22.18 18.93
N LEU A 183 -10.84 22.97 18.60
CA LEU A 183 -9.47 22.54 18.83
C LEU A 183 -9.18 22.40 20.33
N PRO A 184 -8.56 21.28 20.75
CA PRO A 184 -8.12 21.11 22.12
C PRO A 184 -7.04 22.13 22.46
N ARG A 185 -6.84 22.42 23.74
CA ARG A 185 -5.69 23.20 24.17
C ARG A 185 -4.41 22.44 23.88
N TYR A 186 -3.32 23.14 23.57
CA TYR A 186 -2.02 22.52 23.27
C TYR A 186 -1.55 21.56 24.38
N ARG A 187 -1.84 21.88 25.67
CA ARG A 187 -1.54 21.03 26.82
C ARG A 187 -2.33 19.71 26.77
N GLU A 188 -3.62 19.78 26.53
CA GLU A 188 -4.50 18.61 26.42
C GLU A 188 -4.06 17.69 25.28
N LEU A 189 -3.74 18.28 24.14
CA LEU A 189 -3.26 17.52 22.98
C LEU A 189 -1.92 16.85 23.30
N ARG A 190 -1.03 17.51 23.99
CA ARG A 190 0.25 17.00 24.43
C ARG A 190 0.10 15.83 25.41
N GLU A 191 -0.78 15.96 26.40
CA GLU A 191 -1.10 14.90 27.36
C GLU A 191 -1.71 13.68 26.66
N GLN A 192 -2.60 13.89 25.68
CA GLN A 192 -3.18 12.82 24.87
C GLN A 192 -2.13 12.06 24.05
N VAL A 193 -1.12 12.72 23.53
CA VAL A 193 -0.09 12.13 22.70
C VAL A 193 1.04 11.53 23.53
N LEU A 194 1.60 12.26 24.47
CA LEU A 194 2.79 11.87 25.21
C LEU A 194 2.49 11.24 26.58
N GLY A 195 1.24 11.39 27.05
CA GLY A 195 0.83 10.97 28.40
C GLY A 195 1.00 12.08 29.44
N PRO A 196 0.50 11.85 30.67
CA PRO A 196 0.43 12.88 31.73
C PRO A 196 1.79 13.37 32.24
N ALA A 197 2.87 12.64 32.01
CA ALA A 197 4.23 13.02 32.44
C ALA A 197 4.96 13.95 31.45
N ALA A 198 4.33 14.32 30.36
CA ALA A 198 4.96 15.07 29.27
C ALA A 198 5.31 16.53 29.60
N ASP A 199 4.76 17.09 30.65
CA ASP A 199 5.05 18.48 31.10
C ASP A 199 6.34 18.60 31.92
N LEU A 200 6.98 17.48 32.28
CA LEU A 200 8.17 17.44 33.12
C LEU A 200 9.49 17.27 32.32
N MET A 201 9.40 17.12 30.99
CA MET A 201 10.52 17.02 30.06
C MET A 201 10.52 18.17 29.05
#